data_d4981d63a89f2595a53238390b5a82a6
#
_entry.id   d4981d63a89f2595a53238390b5a82a6
#
_cell.length_a   1.000
_cell.length_b   1.000
_cell.length_c   1.000
_cell.angle_alpha   90.00
_cell.angle_beta   90.00
_cell.angle_gamma   90.00
#
_symmetry.space_group_name_H-M   'P 1'
#
loop_
_entity.id
_entity.type
_entity.pdbx_description
1 polymer ?
#
loop_
_entity_poly.entity_id
_entity_poly.type
_entity_poly.pdbx_seq_one_letter_code
_entity_poly.pdbx_strand_id
1 'polypeptide(L)' 'MKDTVFIVEWFGFTDVFASKEEAVEAYKDEKVGMEWFERHGKYVPATDSRVHHVVKWSKAAEDLLKNIQP' A
#
# COMPACT_ATOMS: atom_id res chain seq x y z
N MET A 1 -16.63 3.15 7.16
CA MET A 1 -15.28 3.68 6.94
C MET A 1 -14.29 2.52 6.77
N LYS A 2 -13.43 2.61 5.80
CA LYS A 2 -12.44 1.55 5.56
C LYS A 2 -11.26 1.73 6.49
N ASP A 3 -10.90 0.68 7.18
CA ASP A 3 -9.71 0.64 8.02
C ASP A 3 -8.66 -0.31 7.44
N THR A 4 -8.68 -0.51 6.14
CA THR A 4 -7.72 -1.34 5.43
C THR A 4 -6.92 -0.49 4.45
N VAL A 5 -5.71 -0.95 4.15
CA VAL A 5 -4.87 -0.35 3.13
C VAL A 5 -4.44 -1.42 2.13
N PHE A 6 -4.03 -0.99 0.95
CA PHE A 6 -3.51 -1.87 -0.06
C PHE A 6 -1.98 -1.82 -0.02
N ILE A 7 -1.33 -2.96 0.13
CA ILE A 7 0.13 -3.01 0.19
C ILE A 7 0.68 -3.83 -0.96
N VAL A 8 1.90 -3.47 -1.39
CA VAL A 8 2.69 -4.25 -2.34
C VAL A 8 4.06 -4.44 -1.72
N GLU A 9 4.42 -5.66 -1.41
CA GLU A 9 5.70 -5.94 -0.76
C GLU A 9 6.81 -6.11 -1.81
N TRP A 10 7.92 -5.41 -1.59
CA TRP A 10 9.08 -5.40 -2.46
C TRP A 10 10.33 -5.70 -1.64
N PHE A 11 11.06 -6.74 -1.94
CA PHE A 11 12.43 -6.94 -1.46
C PHE A 11 12.77 -6.27 -0.12
N GLY A 12 11.93 -6.46 0.89
CA GLY A 12 12.21 -5.95 2.23
C GLY A 12 11.50 -4.66 2.61
N PHE A 13 10.81 -4.00 1.68
CA PHE A 13 9.96 -2.88 2.06
C PHE A 13 8.59 -2.99 1.39
N THR A 14 7.67 -2.21 1.90
CA THR A 14 6.27 -2.26 1.54
C THR A 14 5.82 -0.90 1.03
N ASP A 15 5.24 -0.89 -0.17
CA ASP A 15 4.53 0.30 -0.66
C ASP A 15 3.11 0.25 -0.12
N VAL A 16 2.62 1.37 0.38
CA VAL A 16 1.29 1.47 0.99
C VAL A 16 0.42 2.45 0.21
N PHE A 17 -0.77 2.00 -0.13
CA PHE A 17 -1.75 2.80 -0.87
C PHE A 17 -3.10 2.71 -0.17
N ALA A 18 -3.90 3.75 -0.30
CA ALA A 18 -5.24 3.75 0.28
C ALA A 18 -6.15 2.74 -0.43
N SER A 19 -5.88 2.46 -1.71
CA SER A 19 -6.70 1.53 -2.48
C SER A 19 -5.89 0.89 -3.60
N LYS A 20 -6.42 -0.20 -4.15
CA LYS A 20 -5.84 -0.85 -5.30
C LYS A 20 -5.75 0.10 -6.49
N GLU A 21 -6.74 0.96 -6.66
CA GLU A 21 -6.78 1.93 -7.75
C GLU A 21 -5.61 2.91 -7.67
N GLU A 22 -5.24 3.33 -6.47
CA GLU A 22 -4.05 4.18 -6.29
C GLU A 22 -2.77 3.44 -6.68
N ALA A 23 -2.68 2.17 -6.34
CA ALA A 23 -1.52 1.36 -6.71
C ALA A 23 -1.41 1.23 -8.24
N VAL A 24 -2.53 0.98 -8.90
CA VAL A 24 -2.56 0.92 -10.37
C VAL A 24 -2.05 2.23 -10.96
N GLU A 25 -2.52 3.35 -10.46
CA GLU A 25 -2.09 4.66 -10.96
C GLU A 25 -0.59 4.87 -10.74
N ALA A 26 -0.08 4.46 -9.58
CA ALA A 26 1.34 4.63 -9.25
C ALA A 26 2.24 3.79 -10.15
N TYR A 27 1.80 2.58 -10.51
CA TYR A 27 2.65 1.63 -11.24
C TYR A 27 2.36 1.57 -12.74
N LYS A 28 1.40 2.31 -13.24
CA LYS A 28 0.93 2.14 -14.63
C LYS A 28 2.02 2.26 -15.70
N ASP A 29 3.06 3.04 -15.43
CA ASP A 29 4.16 3.24 -16.37
C ASP A 29 5.37 2.35 -16.06
N GLU A 30 5.25 1.45 -15.09
CA GLU A 30 6.32 0.55 -14.70
C GLU A 30 5.90 -0.90 -14.90
N LYS A 31 6.39 -1.53 -15.95
CA LYS A 31 6.02 -2.90 -16.25
C LYS A 31 6.31 -3.85 -15.10
N VAL A 32 7.52 -3.76 -14.53
CA VAL A 32 7.90 -4.62 -13.41
C VAL A 32 7.02 -4.35 -12.20
N GLY A 33 6.75 -3.08 -11.93
CA GLY A 33 5.88 -2.70 -10.83
C GLY A 33 4.47 -3.25 -10.99
N MET A 34 3.91 -3.19 -12.20
CA MET A 34 2.58 -3.73 -12.47
C MET A 34 2.54 -5.24 -12.29
N GLU A 35 3.53 -5.97 -12.78
CA GLU A 35 3.59 -7.41 -12.61
C GLU A 35 3.68 -7.79 -11.14
N TRP A 36 4.48 -7.07 -10.37
CA TRP A 36 4.65 -7.32 -8.94
C TRP A 36 3.37 -7.02 -8.18
N PHE A 37 2.75 -5.91 -8.49
CA PHE A 37 1.48 -5.50 -7.89
C PHE A 37 0.39 -6.56 -8.14
N GLU A 38 0.26 -7.05 -9.36
CA GLU A 38 -0.75 -8.06 -9.68
C GLU A 38 -0.51 -9.36 -8.93
N ARG A 39 0.75 -9.69 -8.66
CA ARG A 39 1.11 -10.94 -8.00
C ARG A 39 1.09 -10.84 -6.48
N HIS A 40 1.51 -9.72 -5.94
CA HIS A 40 1.77 -9.57 -4.50
C HIS A 40 0.93 -8.50 -3.81
N GLY A 41 0.21 -7.69 -4.56
CA GLY A 41 -0.64 -6.67 -3.96
C GLY A 41 -1.83 -7.29 -3.22
N LYS A 42 -2.14 -6.75 -2.05
CA LYS A 42 -3.27 -7.25 -1.27
C LYS A 42 -3.75 -6.21 -0.27
N TYR A 43 -5.00 -6.32 0.14
CA TYR A 43 -5.54 -5.50 1.22
C TYR A 43 -5.18 -6.12 2.56
N VAL A 44 -4.77 -5.27 3.49
CA VAL A 44 -4.50 -5.69 4.87
C VAL A 44 -5.09 -4.65 5.82
N PRO A 45 -5.37 -5.03 7.08
CA PRO A 45 -5.78 -4.05 8.08
C PRO A 45 -4.71 -2.96 8.24
N ALA A 46 -5.14 -1.72 8.46
CA ALA A 46 -4.20 -0.61 8.64
C ALA A 46 -3.29 -0.81 9.84
N THR A 47 -3.66 -1.69 10.78
CA THR A 47 -2.87 -2.03 11.95
C THR A 47 -1.86 -3.15 11.69
N ASP A 48 -1.81 -3.70 10.48
CA ASP A 48 -0.87 -4.77 10.14
C ASP A 48 0.57 -4.27 10.32
N SER A 49 1.41 -5.08 10.96
CA SER A 49 2.78 -4.70 11.26
C SER A 49 3.60 -4.39 10.01
N ARG A 50 3.29 -5.02 8.88
CA ARG A 50 3.99 -4.77 7.62
C ARG A 50 3.84 -3.34 7.13
N VAL A 51 2.76 -2.69 7.48
CA VAL A 51 2.47 -1.30 7.09
C VAL A 51 3.47 -0.34 7.74
N HIS A 52 4.09 -0.73 8.83
CA HIS A 52 4.96 0.13 9.62
C HIS A 52 6.45 -0.18 9.47
N HIS A 53 6.82 -1.01 8.50
CA HIS A 53 8.23 -1.26 8.18
C HIS A 53 8.76 -0.17 7.23
N VAL A 54 9.80 -0.47 6.47
CA VAL A 54 10.31 0.46 5.46
C VAL A 54 9.26 0.55 4.36
N VAL A 55 8.56 1.65 4.29
CA VAL A 55 7.41 1.81 3.40
C VAL A 55 7.56 3.06 2.54
N LYS A 56 6.94 3.00 1.37
CA LYS A 56 6.60 4.19 0.60
C LYS A 56 5.11 4.43 0.83
N TRP A 57 4.72 5.69 0.93
CA TRP A 57 3.36 6.03 1.31
C TRP A 57 2.71 6.87 0.25
N SER A 58 1.47 6.57 -0.09
CA SER A 58 0.64 7.53 -0.79
C SER A 58 0.12 8.55 0.23
N LYS A 59 -0.20 9.75 -0.23
CA LYS A 59 -0.77 10.77 0.64
C LYS A 59 -2.08 10.30 1.26
N ALA A 60 -2.91 9.62 0.47
CA ALA A 60 -4.19 9.12 0.96
C ALA A 60 -4.01 8.04 2.02
N ALA A 61 -3.01 7.15 1.84
CA ALA A 61 -2.72 6.13 2.85
C ALA A 61 -2.22 6.77 4.14
N GLU A 62 -1.35 7.79 4.03
CA GLU A 62 -0.86 8.51 5.19
C GLU A 62 -2.01 9.11 5.99
N ASP A 63 -2.94 9.78 5.31
CA ASP A 63 -4.09 10.39 5.96
C ASP A 63 -4.98 9.34 6.62
N LEU A 64 -5.21 8.21 5.95
CA LEU A 64 -6.01 7.11 6.50
C LEU A 64 -5.38 6.57 7.77
N LEU A 65 -4.07 6.33 7.76
CA LEU A 65 -3.37 5.77 8.91
C LEU A 65 -3.34 6.72 10.10
N LYS A 66 -3.24 8.03 9.85
CA LYS A 66 -3.30 9.03 10.92
C LYS A 66 -4.64 8.99 11.65
N ASN A 67 -5.72 8.67 10.94
CA ASN A 67 -7.05 8.63 11.54
C ASN A 67 -7.31 7.33 12.30
N ILE A 68 -6.56 6.28 12.05
CA ILE A 68 -6.76 4.97 12.64
C ILE A 68 -5.84 4.73 13.83
N GLN A 69 -4.63 5.23 13.77
CA GLN A 69 -3.64 5.02 14.82
C GLN A 69 -4.01 5.79 16.08
N PRO A 70 -3.92 5.15 17.22
CA PRO A 70 -4.15 5.82 18.50
C PRO A 70 -3.11 6.90 18.80
#